data_ebad064912277d284fd5e51afeb3eea2
#
_entry.id   ebad064912277d284fd5e51afeb3eea2
#
_cell.length_a   1.000
_cell.length_b   1.000
_cell.length_c   1.000
_cell.angle_alpha   90.00
_cell.angle_beta   90.00
_cell.angle_gamma   90.00
#
_symmetry.space_group_name_H-M   'P 1'
#
loop_
_entity.id
_entity.type
_entity.pdbx_description
1 polymer ?
#
loop_
_entity_poly.entity_id
_entity_poly.type
_entity_poly.pdbx_seq_one_letter_code
_entity_poly.pdbx_strand_id
1 'polypeptide(L)'
;MSVVVLSMALAATHEIDPAGAQSALTVGDGQYQIESTIIGLNRTGVTGLMGLKKNLTLGITTLRIGAGDDLEYQVAFNGVVIDDERPGQSEKINGINDTIVAVKWNLWGQSGSPTAFAIRGALGLPTSDLPAAGNDVDIMLNATWHRRYRSGQQLEVRLDLGNQDNNGRFEETGGLAVNWFEPASFGGWTFDLNNQGLIFGTDYQPTVSIGAEIELDGSTVIDLGVQHLFDQDNDDDTSGVWIGLTRRF
;
A
#
# COMPACT_ATOMS: atom_id res chain seq x y z
N MET A 1 -20.83 -5.90 6.37
CA MET A 1 -19.69 -6.80 6.50
C MET A 1 -18.60 -6.21 5.65
N SER A 2 -17.77 -5.37 6.25
CA SER A 2 -16.76 -4.59 5.53
C SER A 2 -15.61 -5.51 5.13
N VAL A 3 -15.35 -5.61 3.84
CA VAL A 3 -14.09 -6.17 3.35
C VAL A 3 -13.06 -5.05 3.48
N VAL A 4 -12.20 -5.15 4.47
CA VAL A 4 -11.04 -4.27 4.60
C VAL A 4 -10.12 -4.59 3.41
N VAL A 5 -10.16 -3.77 2.38
CA VAL A 5 -9.08 -3.73 1.39
C VAL A 5 -7.89 -3.14 2.12
N LEU A 6 -7.05 -4.04 2.63
CA LEU A 6 -5.80 -3.66 3.23
C LEU A 6 -4.91 -3.11 2.13
N SER A 7 -4.92 -1.80 1.93
CA SER A 7 -3.90 -1.16 1.12
C SER A 7 -2.59 -1.29 1.89
N MET A 8 -1.84 -2.36 1.61
CA MET A 8 -0.48 -2.48 2.09
C MET A 8 0.28 -1.27 1.58
N ALA A 9 0.66 -0.35 2.48
CA ALA A 9 1.67 0.63 2.17
C ALA A 9 2.94 -0.17 1.90
N LEU A 10 3.35 -0.26 0.62
CA LEU A 10 4.69 -0.75 0.32
C LEU A 10 5.67 0.20 0.97
N ALA A 11 6.55 -0.36 1.78
CA ALA A 11 7.61 0.38 2.42
C ALA A 11 8.52 1.06 1.39
N ALA A 12 9.09 2.17 1.79
CA ALA A 12 9.96 2.97 0.95
C ALA A 12 11.29 2.28 0.69
N THR A 13 11.70 2.16 -0.54
CA THR A 13 13.00 1.59 -0.93
C THR A 13 14.10 2.66 -1.00
N HIS A 14 15.31 2.32 -0.56
CA HIS A 14 16.44 3.26 -0.50
C HIS A 14 17.11 3.43 -1.87
N GLU A 15 17.33 4.66 -2.33
CA GLU A 15 18.04 5.10 -3.57
C GLU A 15 17.53 4.59 -4.92
N ILE A 16 16.89 3.44 -4.99
CA ILE A 16 16.32 2.94 -6.25
C ILE A 16 15.08 3.73 -6.64
N ASP A 17 14.36 4.21 -5.76
CA ASP A 17 13.24 5.10 -5.63
C ASP A 17 12.62 4.81 -4.26
N PRO A 18 12.95 5.60 -3.29
CA PRO A 18 12.46 5.37 -1.95
C PRO A 18 10.94 5.52 -1.96
N ALA A 19 10.28 4.62 -1.34
CA ALA A 19 8.86 4.58 -1.21
C ALA A 19 8.11 4.25 -2.52
N GLY A 20 7.52 3.14 -2.56
CA GLY A 20 6.74 2.54 -3.62
C GLY A 20 5.85 3.46 -4.46
N ALA A 21 4.90 2.91 -5.13
CA ALA A 21 4.01 3.59 -6.09
C ALA A 21 3.34 4.88 -5.59
N GLN A 22 3.29 5.08 -4.28
CA GLN A 22 2.67 6.23 -3.62
C GLN A 22 3.67 7.30 -3.14
N SER A 23 4.97 7.09 -3.33
CA SER A 23 6.03 8.05 -3.03
C SER A 23 5.87 9.37 -3.79
N ALA A 24 6.48 10.44 -3.26
CA ALA A 24 6.58 11.72 -3.98
C ALA A 24 7.56 11.67 -5.17
N LEU A 25 8.45 10.67 -5.25
CA LEU A 25 9.41 10.53 -6.34
C LEU A 25 8.81 9.72 -7.49
N THR A 26 9.16 10.08 -8.73
CA THR A 26 8.79 9.34 -9.94
C THR A 26 9.94 8.44 -10.39
N VAL A 27 9.61 7.38 -11.10
CA VAL A 27 10.59 6.62 -11.87
C VAL A 27 11.08 7.50 -13.02
N GLY A 28 12.39 7.55 -13.26
CA GLY A 28 13.00 8.40 -14.29
C GLY A 28 12.50 8.09 -15.70
N ASP A 29 12.68 9.05 -16.62
CA ASP A 29 12.24 8.94 -18.01
C ASP A 29 12.73 7.66 -18.68
N GLY A 30 11.80 6.93 -19.30
CA GLY A 30 12.06 5.67 -19.98
C GLY A 30 12.46 4.50 -19.08
N GLN A 31 12.45 4.67 -17.77
CA GLN A 31 12.72 3.60 -16.80
C GLN A 31 11.43 2.88 -16.37
N TYR A 32 11.61 1.66 -15.92
CA TYR A 32 10.53 0.83 -15.38
C TYR A 32 10.90 0.36 -13.99
N GLN A 33 9.91 0.27 -13.12
CA GLN A 33 10.07 -0.33 -11.78
C GLN A 33 8.91 -1.30 -11.52
N ILE A 34 9.23 -2.49 -11.03
CA ILE A 34 8.25 -3.47 -10.58
C ILE A 34 8.38 -3.59 -9.07
N GLU A 35 7.28 -3.41 -8.38
CA GLU A 35 7.14 -3.61 -6.94
C GLU A 35 6.16 -4.76 -6.71
N SER A 36 6.53 -5.76 -5.94
CA SER A 36 5.66 -6.90 -5.71
C SER A 36 5.70 -7.34 -4.25
N THR A 37 4.55 -7.36 -3.58
CA THR A 37 4.39 -8.14 -2.35
C THR A 37 4.14 -9.58 -2.75
N ILE A 38 5.14 -10.42 -2.61
CA ILE A 38 5.08 -11.83 -3.04
C ILE A 38 4.10 -12.59 -2.17
N ILE A 39 4.17 -12.37 -0.84
CA ILE A 39 3.33 -13.02 0.16
C ILE A 39 2.96 -12.01 1.24
N GLY A 40 1.67 -11.91 1.53
CA GLY A 40 1.13 -11.23 2.71
C GLY A 40 0.25 -12.20 3.50
N LEU A 41 0.52 -12.34 4.79
CA LEU A 41 -0.27 -13.13 5.72
C LEU A 41 -0.88 -12.23 6.76
N ASN A 42 -2.20 -12.24 6.89
CA ASN A 42 -2.94 -11.49 7.88
C ASN A 42 -3.74 -12.42 8.79
N ARG A 43 -3.85 -12.04 10.05
CA ARG A 43 -4.63 -12.73 11.06
C ARG A 43 -5.48 -11.73 11.81
N THR A 44 -6.79 -11.89 11.75
CA THR A 44 -7.77 -11.07 12.46
C THR A 44 -8.29 -11.82 13.67
N GLY A 45 -8.25 -11.21 14.86
CA GLY A 45 -8.88 -11.74 16.08
C GLY A 45 -10.34 -11.33 16.08
N VAL A 46 -11.28 -12.30 16.14
CA VAL A 46 -12.70 -12.01 16.32
C VAL A 46 -13.02 -12.16 17.81
N THR A 47 -13.32 -11.05 18.48
CA THR A 47 -13.75 -11.06 19.87
C THR A 47 -15.18 -11.60 19.99
N GLY A 48 -15.35 -12.67 20.75
CA GLY A 48 -16.67 -13.14 21.20
C GLY A 48 -17.06 -14.54 20.82
N LEU A 49 -16.62 -15.15 19.74
CA LEU A 49 -16.87 -16.54 19.36
C LEU A 49 -15.69 -17.12 18.60
N MET A 50 -14.69 -17.60 19.33
CA MET A 50 -13.63 -18.54 18.92
C MET A 50 -13.39 -18.65 17.40
N GLY A 51 -12.87 -17.60 16.76
CA GLY A 51 -12.55 -17.63 15.35
C GLY A 51 -11.38 -16.73 14.98
N LEU A 52 -10.30 -17.34 14.52
CA LEU A 52 -9.22 -16.63 13.87
C LEU A 52 -9.51 -16.63 12.36
N LYS A 53 -9.70 -15.46 11.81
CA LYS A 53 -9.70 -15.29 10.35
C LYS A 53 -8.26 -15.17 9.87
N LYS A 54 -7.86 -15.96 8.91
CA LYS A 54 -6.56 -15.88 8.23
C LYS A 54 -6.80 -15.49 6.79
N ASN A 55 -5.99 -14.57 6.31
CA ASN A 55 -6.01 -14.14 4.92
C ASN A 55 -4.59 -14.26 4.37
N LEU A 56 -4.45 -14.92 3.24
CA LEU A 56 -3.23 -15.02 2.46
C LEU A 56 -3.41 -14.21 1.19
N THR A 57 -2.58 -13.20 0.99
CA THR A 57 -2.54 -12.44 -0.26
C THR A 57 -1.24 -12.76 -1.00
N LEU A 58 -1.35 -13.04 -2.29
CA LEU A 58 -0.23 -13.40 -3.15
C LEU A 58 -0.15 -12.43 -4.33
N GLY A 59 1.07 -11.98 -4.64
CA GLY A 59 1.39 -11.31 -5.91
C GLY A 59 0.75 -9.94 -6.09
N ILE A 60 0.61 -9.12 -5.04
CA ILE A 60 0.30 -7.70 -5.24
C ILE A 60 1.47 -7.10 -6.01
N THR A 61 1.22 -6.61 -7.22
CA THR A 61 2.29 -6.16 -8.11
C THR A 61 1.93 -4.83 -8.74
N THR A 62 2.82 -3.86 -8.65
CA THR A 62 2.69 -2.56 -9.31
C THR A 62 3.82 -2.42 -10.33
N LEU A 63 3.43 -2.15 -11.57
CA LEU A 63 4.33 -1.69 -12.63
C LEU A 63 4.29 -0.16 -12.66
N ARG A 64 5.46 0.47 -12.56
CA ARG A 64 5.67 1.91 -12.67
C ARG A 64 6.46 2.21 -13.93
N ILE A 65 6.05 3.22 -14.69
CA ILE A 65 6.62 3.59 -15.98
C ILE A 65 6.87 5.09 -15.96
N GLY A 66 8.14 5.49 -16.03
CA GLY A 66 8.53 6.90 -16.16
C GLY A 66 8.20 7.44 -17.55
N ALA A 67 7.55 8.60 -17.61
CA ALA A 67 7.15 9.29 -18.82
C ALA A 67 7.62 10.76 -18.81
N GLY A 68 8.89 10.95 -18.57
CA GLY A 68 9.53 12.21 -18.30
C GLY A 68 10.07 12.25 -16.87
N ASP A 69 10.71 13.34 -16.51
CA ASP A 69 11.35 13.47 -15.19
C ASP A 69 10.32 13.60 -14.06
N ASP A 70 9.13 14.09 -14.35
CA ASP A 70 8.11 14.45 -13.36
C ASP A 70 6.79 13.67 -13.50
N LEU A 71 6.65 12.83 -14.51
CA LEU A 71 5.42 12.08 -14.79
C LEU A 71 5.65 10.57 -14.74
N GLU A 72 4.71 9.85 -14.15
CA GLU A 72 4.75 8.39 -14.03
C GLU A 72 3.37 7.79 -14.22
N TYR A 73 3.28 6.74 -15.02
CA TYR A 73 2.11 5.88 -15.12
C TYR A 73 2.28 4.64 -14.25
N GLN A 74 1.17 4.17 -13.69
CA GLN A 74 1.16 3.00 -12.82
C GLN A 74 0.03 2.05 -13.20
N VAL A 75 0.32 0.76 -13.14
CA VAL A 75 -0.68 -0.30 -13.21
C VAL A 75 -0.44 -1.23 -12.04
N ALA A 76 -1.41 -1.37 -11.14
CA ALA A 76 -1.31 -2.24 -9.99
C ALA A 76 -2.33 -3.38 -10.11
N PHE A 77 -1.84 -4.59 -9.96
CA PHE A 77 -2.62 -5.80 -9.75
C PHE A 77 -2.60 -6.12 -8.25
N ASN A 78 -3.75 -6.10 -7.61
CA ASN A 78 -3.85 -6.25 -6.15
C ASN A 78 -3.82 -7.72 -5.68
N GLY A 79 -3.33 -8.61 -6.50
CA GLY A 79 -3.01 -9.99 -6.15
C GLY A 79 -4.22 -10.92 -6.04
N VAL A 80 -3.93 -12.13 -5.60
CA VAL A 80 -4.92 -13.17 -5.31
C VAL A 80 -5.11 -13.27 -3.80
N VAL A 81 -6.35 -13.22 -3.35
CA VAL A 81 -6.72 -13.42 -1.94
C VAL A 81 -7.18 -14.86 -1.75
N ILE A 82 -6.65 -15.50 -0.73
CA ILE A 82 -7.09 -16.81 -0.25
C ILE A 82 -7.52 -16.61 1.20
N ASP A 83 -8.81 -16.61 1.43
CA ASP A 83 -9.37 -16.45 2.77
C ASP A 83 -9.59 -17.84 3.41
N ASP A 84 -9.04 -18.04 4.60
CA ASP A 84 -9.19 -19.28 5.35
C ASP A 84 -10.32 -19.12 6.38
N GLU A 85 -11.10 -20.14 6.51
CA GLU A 85 -12.42 -20.26 7.11
C GLU A 85 -12.64 -19.51 8.44
N ARG A 86 -13.85 -18.96 8.57
CA ARG A 86 -14.45 -18.69 9.89
C ARG A 86 -14.88 -19.99 10.55
N PRO A 87 -14.70 -20.17 11.85
CA PRO A 87 -15.26 -21.30 12.57
C PRO A 87 -16.77 -21.39 12.35
N GLY A 88 -17.22 -22.47 11.74
CA GLY A 88 -18.63 -22.72 11.47
C GLY A 88 -19.16 -22.28 10.09
N GLN A 89 -18.34 -21.74 9.22
CA GLN A 89 -18.66 -21.47 7.81
C GLN A 89 -17.60 -22.12 6.91
N SER A 90 -18.03 -22.97 5.99
CA SER A 90 -17.16 -23.78 5.12
C SER A 90 -16.86 -23.12 3.77
N GLU A 91 -17.08 -21.83 3.61
CA GLU A 91 -16.82 -21.15 2.34
C GLU A 91 -15.46 -20.48 2.36
N LYS A 92 -14.52 -21.07 1.63
CA LYS A 92 -13.27 -20.41 1.26
C LYS A 92 -13.56 -19.35 0.21
N ILE A 93 -13.23 -18.11 0.51
CA ILE A 93 -13.30 -17.02 -0.47
C ILE A 93 -11.92 -16.94 -1.14
N ASN A 94 -11.86 -17.32 -2.40
CA ASN A 94 -10.66 -17.17 -3.23
C ASN A 94 -11.03 -16.27 -4.40
N GLY A 95 -10.18 -15.32 -4.71
CA GLY A 95 -10.43 -14.44 -5.86
C GLY A 95 -9.29 -13.48 -6.14
N ILE A 96 -9.45 -12.80 -7.24
CA ILE A 96 -8.55 -11.75 -7.71
C ILE A 96 -9.10 -10.41 -7.21
N ASN A 97 -8.24 -9.56 -6.70
CA ASN A 97 -8.60 -8.17 -6.35
C ASN A 97 -8.65 -7.27 -7.58
N ASP A 98 -9.20 -6.08 -7.40
CA ASP A 98 -9.31 -5.06 -8.44
C ASP A 98 -7.94 -4.60 -8.96
N THR A 99 -7.92 -4.25 -10.23
CA THR A 99 -6.79 -3.62 -10.90
C THR A 99 -6.88 -2.11 -10.71
N ILE A 100 -5.75 -1.47 -10.39
CA ILE A 100 -5.65 -0.02 -10.26
C ILE A 100 -4.80 0.52 -11.42
N VAL A 101 -5.27 1.59 -12.05
CA VAL A 101 -4.48 2.40 -12.98
C VAL A 101 -4.31 3.80 -12.40
N ALA A 102 -3.11 4.36 -12.50
CA ALA A 102 -2.85 5.66 -11.91
C ALA A 102 -1.87 6.49 -12.76
N VAL A 103 -1.95 7.81 -12.54
CA VAL A 103 -0.98 8.79 -13.01
C VAL A 103 -0.47 9.56 -11.80
N LYS A 104 0.85 9.66 -11.67
CA LYS A 104 1.52 10.44 -10.64
C LYS A 104 2.31 11.57 -11.30
N TRP A 105 2.17 12.75 -10.77
CA TRP A 105 2.89 13.94 -11.17
C TRP A 105 3.66 14.51 -9.99
N ASN A 106 5.00 14.51 -10.10
CA ASN A 106 5.86 15.21 -9.17
C ASN A 106 5.85 16.69 -9.52
N LEU A 107 5.37 17.52 -8.61
CA LEU A 107 5.24 18.97 -8.80
C LEU A 107 6.55 19.71 -8.51
N TRP A 108 7.38 19.17 -7.63
CA TRP A 108 8.75 19.63 -7.38
C TRP A 108 9.59 18.61 -6.63
N GLY A 109 10.90 18.69 -6.80
CA GLY A 109 11.87 17.91 -6.07
C GLY A 109 11.95 16.46 -6.56
N GLN A 110 12.74 16.22 -7.58
CA GLN A 110 13.04 14.88 -8.08
C GLN A 110 14.16 14.21 -7.27
N SER A 111 14.56 13.01 -7.71
CA SER A 111 15.65 12.24 -7.15
C SER A 111 16.89 13.11 -6.89
N GLY A 112 17.43 13.04 -5.67
CA GLY A 112 18.54 13.89 -5.23
C GLY A 112 18.13 15.22 -4.58
N SER A 113 16.88 15.65 -4.68
CA SER A 113 16.38 16.80 -3.94
C SER A 113 16.16 16.45 -2.45
N PRO A 114 16.43 17.38 -1.51
CA PRO A 114 16.13 17.14 -0.11
C PRO A 114 14.64 17.11 0.22
N THR A 115 13.80 17.64 -0.67
CA THR A 115 12.34 17.62 -0.52
C THR A 115 11.68 17.39 -1.87
N ALA A 116 10.56 16.68 -1.87
CA ALA A 116 9.72 16.46 -3.05
C ALA A 116 8.24 16.56 -2.69
N PHE A 117 7.40 16.83 -3.69
CA PHE A 117 5.96 16.75 -3.54
C PHE A 117 5.33 16.28 -4.84
N ALA A 118 4.40 15.35 -4.72
CA ALA A 118 3.67 14.81 -5.84
C ALA A 118 2.17 14.71 -5.54
N ILE A 119 1.39 14.70 -6.61
CA ILE A 119 -0.01 14.28 -6.61
C ILE A 119 -0.17 13.03 -7.46
N ARG A 120 -1.09 12.17 -7.06
CA ARG A 120 -1.42 10.94 -7.79
C ARG A 120 -2.93 10.80 -7.88
N GLY A 121 -3.45 10.65 -9.10
CA GLY A 121 -4.81 10.25 -9.35
C GLY A 121 -4.85 8.79 -9.76
N ALA A 122 -5.81 8.02 -9.22
CA ALA A 122 -5.94 6.61 -9.53
C ALA A 122 -7.41 6.20 -9.69
N LEU A 123 -7.62 5.17 -10.50
CA LEU A 123 -8.90 4.51 -10.73
C LEU A 123 -8.76 3.03 -10.37
N GLY A 124 -9.60 2.57 -9.45
CA GLY A 124 -9.83 1.14 -9.21
C GLY A 124 -10.85 0.63 -10.22
N LEU A 125 -10.44 -0.34 -11.03
CA LEU A 125 -11.30 -0.94 -12.04
C LEU A 125 -11.97 -2.19 -11.45
N PRO A 126 -13.28 -2.40 -11.64
CA PRO A 126 -14.00 -3.53 -11.07
C PRO A 126 -13.65 -4.83 -11.82
N THR A 127 -12.44 -5.31 -11.64
CA THR A 127 -11.91 -6.53 -12.23
C THR A 127 -11.86 -7.70 -11.24
N SER A 128 -12.25 -7.45 -10.00
CA SER A 128 -12.32 -8.45 -8.94
C SER A 128 -13.42 -9.48 -9.21
N ASP A 129 -13.16 -10.72 -8.86
CA ASP A 129 -14.14 -11.80 -8.79
C ASP A 129 -14.54 -12.16 -7.35
N LEU A 130 -14.10 -11.36 -6.38
CA LEU A 130 -14.45 -11.54 -4.97
C LEU A 130 -15.92 -11.16 -4.71
N PRO A 131 -16.68 -11.96 -3.97
CA PRO A 131 -18.11 -11.70 -3.72
C PRO A 131 -18.43 -10.38 -3.01
N ALA A 132 -17.44 -9.77 -2.36
CA ALA A 132 -17.58 -8.53 -1.62
C ALA A 132 -16.96 -7.32 -2.35
N ALA A 133 -16.40 -7.53 -3.54
CA ALA A 133 -15.91 -6.43 -4.36
C ALA A 133 -17.10 -5.61 -4.92
N GLY A 134 -16.90 -4.31 -5.03
CA GLY A 134 -17.83 -3.43 -5.72
C GLY A 134 -17.85 -3.71 -7.22
N ASN A 135 -18.89 -3.20 -7.89
CA ASN A 135 -19.01 -3.31 -9.34
C ASN A 135 -18.74 -1.98 -10.05
N ASP A 136 -18.48 -0.92 -9.30
CA ASP A 136 -18.24 0.41 -9.81
C ASP A 136 -16.76 0.79 -9.77
N VAL A 137 -16.42 1.88 -10.43
CA VAL A 137 -15.04 2.40 -10.49
C VAL A 137 -14.76 3.21 -9.24
N ASP A 138 -13.70 2.84 -8.50
CA ASP A 138 -13.19 3.63 -7.39
C ASP A 138 -12.32 4.78 -7.89
N ILE A 139 -12.40 5.92 -7.22
CA ILE A 139 -11.57 7.09 -7.51
C ILE A 139 -10.72 7.41 -6.29
N MET A 140 -9.42 7.58 -6.50
CA MET A 140 -8.47 7.91 -5.45
C MET A 140 -7.59 9.09 -5.86
N LEU A 141 -7.31 9.96 -4.90
CA LEU A 141 -6.38 11.08 -5.03
C LEU A 141 -5.41 11.04 -3.84
N ASN A 142 -4.12 11.08 -4.13
CA ASN A 142 -3.09 11.13 -3.10
C ASN A 142 -2.26 12.41 -3.28
N ALA A 143 -1.84 13.01 -2.17
CA ALA A 143 -0.87 14.09 -2.14
C ALA A 143 0.25 13.68 -1.19
N THR A 144 1.48 13.56 -1.70
CA THR A 144 2.62 13.05 -0.95
C THR A 144 3.72 14.09 -0.88
N TRP A 145 4.16 14.39 0.33
CA TRP A 145 5.34 15.19 0.61
C TRP A 145 6.45 14.29 1.13
N HIS A 146 7.67 14.48 0.63
CA HIS A 146 8.86 13.72 0.98
C HIS A 146 9.98 14.64 1.45
N ARG A 147 10.78 14.20 2.42
CA ARG A 147 12.00 14.86 2.88
C ARG A 147 13.10 13.85 3.14
N ARG A 148 14.27 14.11 2.53
CA ARG A 148 15.52 13.40 2.83
C ARG A 148 16.41 14.27 3.71
N TYR A 149 16.91 13.70 4.78
CA TYR A 149 17.86 14.34 5.69
C TYR A 149 19.30 14.04 5.25
N ARG A 150 20.27 14.86 5.69
CA ARG A 150 21.70 14.68 5.35
C ARG A 150 22.30 13.37 5.85
N SER A 151 21.77 12.81 6.91
CA SER A 151 22.14 11.53 7.50
C SER A 151 21.56 10.31 6.76
N GLY A 152 20.75 10.55 5.71
CA GLY A 152 20.15 9.50 4.90
C GLY A 152 18.73 9.09 5.32
N GLN A 153 18.26 9.53 6.50
CA GLN A 153 16.87 9.29 6.89
C GLN A 153 15.91 9.95 5.90
N GLN A 154 14.72 9.36 5.78
CA GLN A 154 13.66 9.90 4.95
C GLN A 154 12.35 9.94 5.71
N LEU A 155 11.57 10.98 5.47
CA LEU A 155 10.22 11.15 5.99
C LEU A 155 9.28 11.37 4.82
N GLU A 156 8.21 10.60 4.78
CA GLU A 156 7.08 10.86 3.90
C GLU A 156 5.81 11.12 4.70
N VAL A 157 5.03 12.06 4.19
CA VAL A 157 3.67 12.34 4.69
C VAL A 157 2.73 12.33 3.50
N ARG A 158 1.70 11.49 3.55
CA ARG A 158 0.72 11.33 2.47
C ARG A 158 -0.69 11.57 2.98
N LEU A 159 -1.40 12.36 2.22
CA LEU A 159 -2.84 12.56 2.34
C LEU A 159 -3.54 11.71 1.28
N ASP A 160 -4.49 10.92 1.68
CA ASP A 160 -5.30 10.06 0.82
C ASP A 160 -6.76 10.53 0.87
N LEU A 161 -7.36 10.71 -0.30
CA LEU A 161 -8.77 11.01 -0.48
C LEU A 161 -9.32 10.05 -1.53
N GLY A 162 -10.50 9.51 -1.31
CA GLY A 162 -11.09 8.57 -2.25
C GLY A 162 -12.58 8.45 -2.10
N ASN A 163 -13.13 7.71 -3.04
CA ASN A 163 -14.49 7.26 -3.04
C ASN A 163 -14.47 5.78 -3.43
N GLN A 164 -14.94 4.93 -2.55
CA GLN A 164 -14.99 3.49 -2.76
C GLN A 164 -16.44 3.02 -2.90
N ASP A 165 -16.68 2.10 -3.85
CA ASP A 165 -17.94 1.39 -3.89
C ASP A 165 -17.97 0.28 -2.83
N ASN A 166 -18.92 0.40 -1.92
CA ASN A 166 -19.19 -0.62 -0.92
C ASN A 166 -20.60 -1.18 -1.14
N ASN A 167 -20.71 -2.24 -1.96
CA ASN A 167 -21.97 -2.89 -2.31
C ASN A 167 -23.02 -1.93 -2.90
N GLY A 168 -22.64 -1.09 -3.85
CA GLY A 168 -23.49 -0.13 -4.53
C GLY A 168 -23.77 1.15 -3.72
N ARG A 169 -22.96 1.40 -2.70
CA ARG A 169 -22.92 2.68 -1.98
C ARG A 169 -21.54 3.27 -2.08
N PHE A 170 -21.44 4.48 -2.60
CA PHE A 170 -20.20 5.22 -2.59
C PHE A 170 -19.94 5.77 -1.18
N GLU A 171 -18.80 5.39 -0.62
CA GLU A 171 -18.34 5.90 0.67
C GLU A 171 -17.10 6.76 0.45
N GLU A 172 -17.15 8.00 0.94
CA GLU A 172 -15.97 8.88 0.93
C GLU A 172 -14.98 8.38 1.96
N THR A 173 -13.72 8.25 1.54
CA THR A 173 -12.63 7.84 2.41
C THR A 173 -11.54 8.89 2.43
N GLY A 174 -10.94 9.12 3.58
CA GLY A 174 -9.83 10.04 3.72
C GLY A 174 -8.90 9.60 4.81
N GLY A 175 -7.59 9.62 4.54
CA GLY A 175 -6.58 9.13 5.44
C GLY A 175 -5.30 9.95 5.43
N LEU A 176 -4.47 9.70 6.44
CA LEU A 176 -3.13 10.25 6.58
C LEU A 176 -2.15 9.11 6.79
N ALA A 177 -1.07 9.09 6.03
CA ALA A 177 0.03 8.16 6.24
C ALA A 177 1.34 8.90 6.53
N VAL A 178 2.15 8.35 7.41
CA VAL A 178 3.49 8.82 7.72
C VAL A 178 4.43 7.63 7.61
N ASN A 179 5.47 7.77 6.82
CA ASN A 179 6.52 6.77 6.65
C ASN A 179 7.86 7.38 7.08
N TRP A 180 8.63 6.63 7.85
CA TRP A 180 10.01 6.95 8.24
C TRP A 180 10.94 5.84 7.79
N PHE A 181 12.00 6.20 7.09
CA PHE A 181 13.10 5.31 6.73
C PHE A 181 14.37 5.67 7.51
N GLU A 182 14.98 4.68 8.15
CA GLU A 182 16.25 4.76 8.87
C GLU A 182 17.32 3.92 8.16
N PRO A 183 18.34 4.53 7.55
CA PRO A 183 19.35 3.79 6.79
C PRO A 183 20.20 2.88 7.68
N ALA A 184 20.54 1.71 7.16
CA ALA A 184 21.43 0.74 7.79
C ALA A 184 22.40 0.15 6.75
N SER A 185 23.41 -0.60 7.19
CA SER A 185 24.43 -1.17 6.30
C SER A 185 23.91 -2.22 5.30
N PHE A 186 22.71 -2.76 5.51
CA PHE A 186 22.06 -3.74 4.64
C PHE A 186 20.98 -3.11 3.74
N GLY A 187 20.67 -1.83 3.93
CA GLY A 187 19.58 -1.08 3.32
C GLY A 187 18.93 -0.15 4.34
N GLY A 188 17.94 -0.60 5.09
CA GLY A 188 17.32 0.23 6.11
C GLY A 188 16.16 -0.39 6.87
N TRP A 189 15.64 0.38 7.80
CA TRP A 189 14.42 0.08 8.56
C TRP A 189 13.33 1.05 8.15
N THR A 190 12.11 0.54 8.03
CA THR A 190 10.91 1.34 7.76
C THR A 190 9.96 1.30 8.94
N PHE A 191 9.32 2.44 9.19
CA PHE A 191 8.30 2.59 10.21
C PHE A 191 7.13 3.35 9.58
N ASP A 192 5.96 2.73 9.54
CA ASP A 192 4.78 3.31 8.92
C ASP A 192 3.67 3.48 9.94
N LEU A 193 3.02 4.63 9.88
CA LEU A 193 1.75 4.89 10.52
C LEU A 193 0.77 5.29 9.42
N ASN A 194 -0.24 4.49 9.21
CA ASN A 194 -1.33 4.80 8.29
C ASN A 194 -2.63 4.88 9.07
N ASN A 195 -3.43 5.87 8.76
CA ASN A 195 -4.69 6.09 9.43
C ASN A 195 -5.78 6.38 8.41
N GLN A 196 -6.54 5.35 8.06
CA GLN A 196 -7.72 5.47 7.22
C GLN A 196 -8.92 5.92 8.06
N GLY A 197 -9.85 6.66 7.45
CA GLY A 197 -11.04 7.19 8.14
C GLY A 197 -10.78 8.43 9.01
N LEU A 198 -9.53 8.95 9.08
CA LEU A 198 -9.21 10.10 9.91
C LEU A 198 -9.92 11.40 9.47
N ILE A 199 -10.11 11.58 8.17
CA ILE A 199 -10.64 12.83 7.60
C ILE A 199 -12.10 12.66 7.20
N PHE A 200 -12.41 11.57 6.51
CA PHE A 200 -13.77 11.17 6.10
C PHE A 200 -13.87 9.66 6.26
N GLY A 201 -15.03 9.19 6.63
CA GLY A 201 -15.33 7.77 6.78
C GLY A 201 -15.92 7.44 8.14
N THR A 202 -16.54 6.30 8.22
CA THR A 202 -17.15 5.77 9.44
C THR A 202 -16.20 4.89 10.23
N ASP A 203 -15.16 4.35 9.57
CA ASP A 203 -14.29 3.33 10.14
C ASP A 203 -12.87 3.89 10.35
N TYR A 204 -12.57 4.26 11.58
CA TYR A 204 -11.24 4.69 11.98
C TYR A 204 -10.33 3.49 12.20
N GLN A 205 -9.36 3.29 11.31
CA GLN A 205 -8.49 2.11 11.30
C GLN A 205 -7.00 2.48 11.23
N PRO A 206 -6.36 2.84 12.36
CA PRO A 206 -4.93 3.08 12.39
C PRO A 206 -4.16 1.77 12.20
N THR A 207 -3.16 1.81 11.33
CA THR A 207 -2.22 0.71 11.09
C THR A 207 -0.81 1.17 11.42
N VAL A 208 -0.10 0.37 12.17
CA VAL A 208 1.32 0.57 12.47
C VAL A 208 2.11 -0.58 11.83
N SER A 209 3.19 -0.25 11.13
CA SER A 209 4.08 -1.26 10.55
C SER A 209 5.54 -0.97 10.87
N ILE A 210 6.32 -2.03 10.94
CA ILE A 210 7.78 -1.99 10.97
C ILE A 210 8.33 -2.99 9.96
N GLY A 211 9.28 -2.54 9.15
CA GLY A 211 9.88 -3.35 8.11
C GLY A 211 11.39 -3.20 8.03
N ALA A 212 11.99 -4.05 7.22
CA ALA A 212 13.37 -3.95 6.80
C ALA A 212 13.46 -4.06 5.29
N GLU A 213 14.28 -3.20 4.69
CA GLU A 213 14.65 -3.22 3.29
C GLU A 213 16.06 -3.73 3.15
N ILE A 214 16.26 -4.74 2.32
CA ILE A 214 17.54 -5.38 2.07
C ILE A 214 17.92 -5.10 0.62
N GLU A 215 18.89 -4.24 0.42
CA GLU A 215 19.44 -3.96 -0.90
C GLU A 215 20.33 -5.14 -1.35
N LEU A 216 19.93 -5.81 -2.44
CA LEU A 216 20.71 -6.90 -3.04
C LEU A 216 21.72 -6.38 -4.04
N ASP A 217 21.32 -5.39 -4.81
CA ASP A 217 22.15 -4.66 -5.77
C ASP A 217 21.54 -3.28 -6.03
N GLY A 218 22.21 -2.41 -6.78
CA GLY A 218 21.71 -1.05 -7.06
C GLY A 218 20.37 -0.98 -7.83
N SER A 219 19.72 -2.10 -8.13
CA SER A 219 18.45 -2.18 -8.85
C SER A 219 17.40 -3.06 -8.19
N THR A 220 17.76 -3.79 -7.13
CA THR A 220 16.89 -4.82 -6.52
C THR A 220 16.88 -4.71 -5.01
N VAL A 221 15.70 -4.63 -4.42
CA VAL A 221 15.48 -4.58 -2.97
C VAL A 221 14.48 -5.66 -2.58
N ILE A 222 14.74 -6.36 -1.49
CA ILE A 222 13.77 -7.19 -0.77
C ILE A 222 13.26 -6.40 0.41
N ASP A 223 11.95 -6.32 0.58
CA ASP A 223 11.29 -5.78 1.75
C ASP A 223 10.58 -6.88 2.53
N LEU A 224 10.61 -6.75 3.85
CA LEU A 224 9.88 -7.65 4.75
C LEU A 224 9.44 -6.86 5.99
N GLY A 225 8.32 -7.24 6.56
CA GLY A 225 7.86 -6.55 7.75
C GLY A 225 6.66 -7.18 8.42
N VAL A 226 6.24 -6.52 9.48
CA VAL A 226 5.08 -6.85 10.28
C VAL A 226 4.20 -5.61 10.42
N GLN A 227 2.90 -5.82 10.51
CA GLN A 227 1.93 -4.76 10.69
C GLN A 227 0.86 -5.14 11.72
N HIS A 228 0.27 -4.12 12.31
CA HIS A 228 -0.88 -4.26 13.19
C HIS A 228 -1.89 -3.15 12.85
N LEU A 229 -3.10 -3.57 12.55
CA LEU A 229 -4.26 -2.71 12.32
C LEU A 229 -5.15 -2.78 13.56
N PHE A 230 -5.47 -1.63 14.11
CA PHE A 230 -6.39 -1.47 15.22
C PHE A 230 -7.79 -1.18 14.66
N ASP A 231 -8.75 -2.06 14.91
CA ASP A 231 -10.15 -1.83 14.55
C ASP A 231 -10.91 -1.38 15.80
N GLN A 232 -11.27 -0.09 15.84
CA GLN A 232 -11.93 0.48 17.02
C GLN A 232 -13.42 0.14 17.10
N ASP A 233 -14.04 -0.19 15.98
CA ASP A 233 -15.49 -0.35 15.92
C ASP A 233 -15.94 -1.79 16.12
N ASN A 234 -15.09 -2.77 15.84
CA ASN A 234 -15.47 -4.19 15.84
C ASN A 234 -14.65 -5.08 16.79
N ASP A 235 -13.69 -4.55 17.53
CA ASP A 235 -12.73 -5.33 18.33
C ASP A 235 -11.96 -6.41 17.52
N ASP A 236 -11.84 -6.21 16.21
CA ASP A 236 -11.28 -7.18 15.27
C ASP A 236 -9.87 -6.77 14.80
N ASP A 237 -8.95 -6.57 15.73
CA ASP A 237 -7.55 -6.24 15.43
C ASP A 237 -6.93 -7.24 14.44
N THR A 238 -6.21 -6.71 13.46
CA THR A 238 -5.55 -7.52 12.43
C THR A 238 -4.04 -7.37 12.52
N SER A 239 -3.33 -8.49 12.61
CA SER A 239 -1.86 -8.52 12.52
C SER A 239 -1.44 -9.23 11.24
N GLY A 240 -0.36 -8.74 10.62
CA GLY A 240 0.14 -9.30 9.38
C GLY A 240 1.66 -9.29 9.28
N VAL A 241 2.14 -10.11 8.34
CA VAL A 241 3.53 -10.14 7.90
C VAL A 241 3.56 -10.14 6.39
N TRP A 242 4.59 -9.53 5.79
CA TRP A 242 4.77 -9.54 4.35
C TRP A 242 6.22 -9.70 3.93
N ILE A 243 6.40 -10.18 2.70
CA ILE A 243 7.67 -10.20 1.97
C ILE A 243 7.40 -9.64 0.58
N GLY A 244 8.19 -8.69 0.15
CA GLY A 244 8.13 -8.05 -1.15
C GLY A 244 9.45 -8.04 -1.89
N LEU A 245 9.40 -7.62 -3.13
CA LEU A 245 10.51 -7.43 -4.04
C LEU A 245 10.27 -6.19 -4.89
N THR A 246 11.23 -5.30 -4.92
CA THR A 246 11.24 -4.16 -5.84
C THR A 246 12.43 -4.28 -6.79
N ARG A 247 12.19 -4.07 -8.09
CA ARG A 247 13.24 -4.07 -9.10
C ARG A 247 13.03 -2.96 -10.14
N ARG A 248 14.10 -2.22 -10.43
CA ARG A 248 14.19 -1.22 -11.49
C ARG A 248 14.93 -1.76 -12.70
N PHE A 249 14.50 -1.36 -13.90
CA PHE A 249 15.06 -1.73 -15.21
C PHE A 249 15.39 -0.50 -16.04
#